data_b02f870bf1bbe12d15254dc9b049baeb
#
_entry.id   b02f870bf1bbe12d15254dc9b049baeb
#
_cell.length_a   1.000
_cell.length_b   1.000
_cell.length_c   1.000
_cell.angle_alpha   90.00
_cell.angle_beta   90.00
_cell.angle_gamma   90.00
#
_symmetry.space_group_name_H-M   'P 1'
#
loop_
_entity.id
_entity.type
_entity.pdbx_description
1 polymer ?
#
loop_
_entity_poly.entity_id
_entity_poly.type
_entity_poly.pdbx_seq_one_letter_code
_entity_poly.pdbx_strand_id
1 'polypeptide(L)'
;MAKTSAKKSENKAKKGTQTNMWTGRFASGMAQSMVDLSFSLQFDAELIEEDIEGSIGHGKGLVESGVLSKADYKKICDGLASILKDYKAGKNLWKESDEDIHMAVERVLTERIGALGKKIHTGRSRNDQVCTDFKLYMRHRATEIRALEVSLMETVLDLAKKYFGKMMPGYTHLQ
;
A
#
# COMPACT_ATOMS: atom_id res chain seq x y z
N MET A 1 -1.38 -64.65 24.44
CA MET A 1 -0.24 -63.73 24.10
C MET A 1 -0.50 -63.13 22.74
N ALA A 2 -0.95 -61.91 22.66
CA ALA A 2 -1.13 -61.17 21.42
C ALA A 2 -0.50 -59.80 21.60
N LYS A 3 0.60 -59.52 20.88
CA LYS A 3 1.31 -58.24 20.86
C LYS A 3 0.62 -57.29 19.89
N THR A 4 0.02 -56.25 20.40
CA THR A 4 -0.56 -55.18 19.59
C THR A 4 0.55 -54.15 19.27
N SER A 5 0.91 -54.06 17.99
CA SER A 5 1.88 -53.11 17.45
C SER A 5 1.14 -51.80 17.15
N ALA A 6 1.43 -50.75 17.91
CA ALA A 6 0.95 -49.39 17.65
C ALA A 6 1.82 -48.72 16.57
N LYS A 7 1.26 -48.49 15.38
CA LYS A 7 1.84 -47.68 14.32
C LYS A 7 1.79 -46.20 14.72
N LYS A 8 2.94 -45.63 14.99
CA LYS A 8 3.15 -44.19 15.12
C LYS A 8 3.09 -43.55 13.72
N SER A 9 2.03 -42.83 13.42
CA SER A 9 1.93 -42.01 12.22
C SER A 9 2.75 -40.73 12.43
N GLU A 10 3.91 -40.63 11.83
CA GLU A 10 4.67 -39.38 11.74
C GLU A 10 3.98 -38.43 10.75
N ASN A 11 3.27 -37.49 11.31
CA ASN A 11 2.72 -36.39 10.56
C ASN A 11 3.85 -35.33 10.30
N LYS A 12 4.55 -35.46 9.17
CA LYS A 12 5.51 -34.47 8.68
C LYS A 12 4.74 -33.24 8.21
N ALA A 13 4.47 -32.34 9.12
CA ALA A 13 4.03 -30.99 8.77
C ALA A 13 5.13 -30.30 7.93
N LYS A 14 4.83 -30.01 6.66
CA LYS A 14 5.65 -29.18 5.80
C LYS A 14 5.70 -27.78 6.42
N LYS A 15 6.84 -27.43 7.02
CA LYS A 15 7.15 -26.05 7.43
C LYS A 15 7.26 -25.20 6.17
N GLY A 16 6.18 -24.51 5.81
CA GLY A 16 6.27 -23.33 4.97
C GLY A 16 7.00 -22.26 5.78
N THR A 17 8.14 -21.82 5.31
CA THR A 17 8.91 -20.71 5.90
C THR A 17 8.13 -19.43 5.62
N GLN A 18 7.23 -19.04 6.53
CA GLN A 18 6.70 -17.67 6.56
C GLN A 18 7.83 -16.77 7.04
N THR A 19 8.37 -15.96 6.14
CA THR A 19 9.36 -14.93 6.45
C THR A 19 8.63 -13.64 6.86
N ASN A 20 8.11 -13.61 8.08
CA ASN A 20 7.59 -12.38 8.69
C ASN A 20 8.77 -11.58 9.26
N MET A 21 8.66 -10.25 9.32
CA MET A 21 9.70 -9.34 9.83
C MET A 21 10.24 -9.73 11.21
N TRP A 22 9.49 -10.51 11.99
CA TRP A 22 9.78 -10.93 13.38
C TRP A 22 10.38 -12.33 13.52
N THR A 23 10.53 -13.10 12.44
CA THR A 23 10.96 -14.52 12.49
C THR A 23 12.39 -14.74 12.98
N GLY A 24 13.22 -13.70 13.07
CA GLY A 24 14.61 -13.82 13.52
C GLY A 24 14.77 -14.06 15.03
N ARG A 25 13.74 -13.80 15.87
CA ARG A 25 13.82 -13.86 17.33
C ARG A 25 12.88 -14.87 17.98
N PHE A 26 11.91 -15.42 17.27
CA PHE A 26 10.91 -16.30 17.82
C PHE A 26 10.96 -17.68 17.18
N ALA A 27 10.87 -18.74 18.00
CA ALA A 27 10.88 -20.12 17.56
C ALA A 27 9.52 -20.59 16.99
N SER A 28 8.45 -19.84 17.27
CA SER A 28 7.09 -20.09 16.78
C SER A 28 6.58 -18.89 15.97
N GLY A 29 5.68 -19.13 15.01
CA GLY A 29 4.98 -18.05 14.32
C GLY A 29 4.07 -17.26 15.24
N MET A 30 3.61 -16.09 14.76
CA MET A 30 2.66 -15.24 15.46
C MET A 30 1.33 -15.98 15.69
N ALA A 31 0.68 -15.75 16.83
CA ALA A 31 -0.65 -16.29 17.09
C ALA A 31 -1.67 -15.71 16.09
N GLN A 32 -2.66 -16.49 15.66
CA GLN A 32 -3.64 -16.03 14.66
C GLN A 32 -4.36 -14.75 15.08
N SER A 33 -4.72 -14.62 16.35
CA SER A 33 -5.34 -13.39 16.88
C SER A 33 -4.46 -12.13 16.75
N MET A 34 -3.14 -12.29 16.81
CA MET A 34 -2.21 -11.19 16.57
C MET A 34 -2.08 -10.88 15.08
N VAL A 35 -2.11 -11.89 14.22
CA VAL A 35 -2.15 -11.73 12.77
C VAL A 35 -3.38 -10.91 12.42
N ASP A 36 -4.56 -11.31 12.87
CA ASP A 36 -5.85 -10.66 12.59
C ASP A 36 -5.87 -9.19 13.07
N LEU A 37 -5.16 -8.89 14.17
CA LEU A 37 -5.06 -7.52 14.71
C LEU A 37 -4.04 -6.65 13.97
N SER A 38 -2.95 -7.26 13.47
CA SER A 38 -1.79 -6.53 12.93
C SER A 38 -1.87 -6.29 11.42
N PHE A 39 -2.69 -7.06 10.71
CA PHE A 39 -2.80 -6.96 9.25
C PHE A 39 -3.63 -5.75 8.84
N SER A 40 -3.02 -4.86 8.08
CA SER A 40 -3.64 -3.61 7.62
C SER A 40 -3.84 -3.54 6.10
N LEU A 41 -3.36 -4.53 5.34
CA LEU A 41 -3.38 -4.53 3.88
C LEU A 41 -4.77 -4.24 3.28
N GLN A 42 -5.84 -4.68 3.94
CA GLN A 42 -7.21 -4.43 3.50
C GLN A 42 -7.61 -2.94 3.52
N PHE A 43 -6.90 -2.11 4.28
CA PHE A 43 -7.13 -0.66 4.39
C PHE A 43 -6.05 0.13 3.67
N ASP A 44 -4.78 -0.23 3.88
CA ASP A 44 -3.64 0.55 3.42
C ASP A 44 -3.25 0.28 1.97
N ALA A 45 -3.86 -0.70 1.31
CA ALA A 45 -3.71 -0.90 -0.13
C ALA A 45 -4.07 0.36 -0.96
N GLU A 46 -4.90 1.26 -0.41
CA GLU A 46 -5.21 2.55 -1.04
C GLU A 46 -3.99 3.49 -1.12
N LEU A 47 -2.97 3.27 -0.28
CA LEU A 47 -1.75 4.10 -0.23
C LEU A 47 -0.67 3.68 -1.24
N ILE A 48 -0.95 2.74 -2.13
CA ILE A 48 0.07 2.20 -3.05
C ILE A 48 0.74 3.27 -3.92
N GLU A 49 -0.02 4.26 -4.38
CA GLU A 49 0.55 5.33 -5.23
C GLU A 49 1.53 6.17 -4.42
N GLU A 50 1.16 6.51 -3.22
CA GLU A 50 1.96 7.30 -2.29
C GLU A 50 3.18 6.53 -1.77
N ASP A 51 3.02 5.24 -1.47
CA ASP A 51 4.16 4.38 -1.09
C ASP A 51 5.21 4.30 -2.21
N ILE A 52 4.76 4.16 -3.44
CA ILE A 52 5.66 4.15 -4.61
C ILE A 52 6.32 5.52 -4.80
N GLU A 53 5.57 6.62 -4.72
CA GLU A 53 6.10 7.98 -4.82
C GLU A 53 7.12 8.25 -3.71
N GLY A 54 6.78 7.96 -2.46
CA GLY A 54 7.65 8.10 -1.30
C GLY A 54 8.92 7.25 -1.42
N SER A 55 8.79 6.01 -1.93
CA SER A 55 9.92 5.12 -2.16
C SER A 55 10.85 5.60 -3.27
N ILE A 56 10.32 6.18 -4.35
CA ILE A 56 11.13 6.82 -5.40
C ILE A 56 11.90 8.02 -4.81
N GLY A 57 11.23 8.85 -4.01
CA GLY A 57 11.87 9.99 -3.32
C GLY A 57 12.98 9.53 -2.36
N HIS A 58 12.73 8.51 -1.55
CA HIS A 58 13.72 7.92 -0.65
C HIS A 58 14.91 7.34 -1.42
N GLY A 59 14.64 6.61 -2.50
CA GLY A 59 15.69 6.05 -3.36
C GLY A 59 16.61 7.12 -3.95
N LYS A 60 16.08 8.31 -4.28
CA LYS A 60 16.89 9.45 -4.72
C LYS A 60 17.84 9.91 -3.62
N GLY A 61 17.37 10.01 -2.38
CA GLY A 61 18.21 10.32 -1.21
C GLY A 61 19.32 9.29 -1.00
N LEU A 62 19.03 7.99 -1.24
CA LEU A 62 20.04 6.94 -1.16
C LEU A 62 21.12 7.07 -2.27
N VAL A 63 20.77 7.59 -3.43
CA VAL A 63 21.77 7.91 -4.48
C VAL A 63 22.64 9.09 -4.06
N GLU A 64 22.03 10.16 -3.52
CA GLU A 64 22.74 11.35 -3.08
C GLU A 64 23.70 11.04 -1.92
N SER A 65 23.34 10.11 -1.04
CA SER A 65 24.19 9.62 0.05
C SER A 65 25.23 8.56 -0.38
N GLY A 66 25.25 8.16 -1.65
CA GLY A 66 26.20 7.16 -2.16
C GLY A 66 25.88 5.71 -1.81
N VAL A 67 24.71 5.43 -1.23
CA VAL A 67 24.27 4.07 -0.87
C VAL A 67 23.79 3.28 -2.09
N LEU A 68 23.14 3.96 -3.04
CA LEU A 68 22.70 3.40 -4.30
C LEU A 68 23.45 4.01 -5.49
N SER A 69 23.77 3.18 -6.49
CA SER A 69 24.20 3.70 -7.80
C SER A 69 23.01 4.26 -8.58
N LYS A 70 23.25 5.21 -9.49
CA LYS A 70 22.21 5.73 -10.39
C LYS A 70 21.57 4.63 -11.24
N ALA A 71 22.36 3.61 -11.64
CA ALA A 71 21.87 2.48 -12.42
C ALA A 71 20.94 1.57 -11.60
N ASP A 72 21.27 1.31 -10.33
CA ASP A 72 20.43 0.53 -9.42
C ASP A 72 19.13 1.29 -9.09
N TYR A 73 19.22 2.59 -8.84
CA TYR A 73 18.05 3.45 -8.62
C TYR A 73 17.08 3.41 -9.81
N LYS A 74 17.62 3.51 -11.04
CA LYS A 74 16.78 3.41 -12.24
C LYS A 74 16.04 2.08 -12.29
N LYS A 75 16.70 0.94 -12.01
CA LYS A 75 16.06 -0.38 -11.97
C LYS A 75 14.96 -0.45 -10.91
N ILE A 76 15.18 0.15 -9.74
CA ILE A 76 14.17 0.23 -8.68
C ILE A 76 12.97 1.04 -9.16
N CYS A 77 13.17 2.22 -9.75
CA CYS A 77 12.08 3.06 -10.28
C CYS A 77 11.28 2.34 -11.36
N ASP A 78 11.95 1.68 -12.31
CA ASP A 78 11.31 0.89 -13.38
C ASP A 78 10.47 -0.27 -12.76
N GLY A 79 11.01 -0.93 -11.74
CA GLY A 79 10.31 -1.98 -10.99
C GLY A 79 9.05 -1.46 -10.27
N LEU A 80 9.16 -0.35 -9.55
CA LEU A 80 8.05 0.29 -8.85
C LEU A 80 6.97 0.77 -9.84
N ALA A 81 7.36 1.41 -10.95
CA ALA A 81 6.42 1.83 -11.98
C ALA A 81 5.67 0.65 -12.60
N SER A 82 6.35 -0.51 -12.77
CA SER A 82 5.70 -1.71 -13.28
C SER A 82 4.70 -2.31 -12.28
N ILE A 83 4.96 -2.20 -10.96
CA ILE A 83 4.02 -2.61 -9.91
C ILE A 83 2.75 -1.76 -9.98
N LEU A 84 2.90 -0.46 -10.02
CA LEU A 84 1.77 0.47 -10.12
C LEU A 84 0.93 0.24 -11.36
N LYS A 85 1.58 0.00 -12.51
CA LYS A 85 0.90 -0.33 -13.76
C LYS A 85 0.05 -1.60 -13.64
N ASP A 86 0.60 -2.66 -13.02
CA ASP A 86 -0.09 -3.93 -12.84
C ASP A 86 -1.26 -3.79 -11.86
N TYR A 87 -1.09 -3.03 -10.78
CA TYR A 87 -2.16 -2.71 -9.84
C TYR A 87 -3.31 -1.97 -10.51
N LYS A 88 -3.01 -0.90 -11.28
CA LYS A 88 -4.01 -0.15 -12.04
C LYS A 88 -4.72 -0.98 -13.13
N ALA A 89 -4.06 -2.04 -13.59
CA ALA A 89 -4.67 -3.01 -14.51
C ALA A 89 -5.53 -4.08 -13.78
N GLY A 90 -5.72 -3.98 -12.47
CA GLY A 90 -6.54 -4.88 -11.67
C GLY A 90 -5.90 -6.25 -11.40
N LYS A 91 -4.58 -6.38 -11.57
CA LYS A 91 -3.90 -7.64 -11.25
C LYS A 91 -3.80 -7.82 -9.72
N ASN A 92 -4.12 -9.01 -9.25
CA ASN A 92 -3.88 -9.35 -7.84
C ASN A 92 -2.37 -9.57 -7.61
N LEU A 93 -1.74 -8.63 -6.90
CA LEU A 93 -0.32 -8.66 -6.58
C LEU A 93 -0.05 -9.10 -5.14
N TRP A 94 -1.08 -9.15 -4.31
CA TRP A 94 -0.98 -9.33 -2.87
C TRP A 94 -1.09 -10.80 -2.48
N LYS A 95 -0.44 -11.17 -1.36
CA LYS A 95 -0.49 -12.48 -0.74
C LYS A 95 -1.09 -12.35 0.66
N GLU A 96 -1.75 -13.39 1.13
CA GLU A 96 -2.27 -13.46 2.51
C GLU A 96 -1.17 -13.28 3.58
N SER A 97 0.09 -13.47 3.21
CA SER A 97 1.24 -13.28 4.11
C SER A 97 1.72 -11.83 4.20
N ASP A 98 1.20 -10.93 3.37
CA ASP A 98 1.60 -9.52 3.39
C ASP A 98 0.83 -8.81 4.51
N GLU A 99 1.56 -8.27 5.50
CA GLU A 99 0.96 -7.58 6.66
C GLU A 99 0.36 -6.23 6.26
N ASP A 100 1.08 -5.51 5.39
CA ASP A 100 0.75 -4.16 4.94
C ASP A 100 1.14 -3.95 3.47
N ILE A 101 0.70 -2.84 2.88
CA ILE A 101 1.01 -2.48 1.49
C ILE A 101 2.50 -2.30 1.26
N HIS A 102 3.22 -1.78 2.24
CA HIS A 102 4.64 -1.51 2.14
C HIS A 102 5.46 -2.80 2.03
N MET A 103 5.10 -3.82 2.84
CA MET A 103 5.68 -5.17 2.76
C MET A 103 5.34 -5.83 1.42
N ALA A 104 4.11 -5.69 0.97
CA ALA A 104 3.65 -6.22 -0.30
C ALA A 104 4.43 -5.62 -1.48
N VAL A 105 4.59 -4.31 -1.52
CA VAL A 105 5.37 -3.60 -2.57
C VAL A 105 6.84 -4.01 -2.53
N GLU A 106 7.48 -4.06 -1.36
CA GLU A 106 8.88 -4.49 -1.22
C GLU A 106 9.08 -5.95 -1.67
N ARG A 107 8.15 -6.85 -1.30
CA ARG A 107 8.19 -8.25 -1.74
C ARG A 107 8.06 -8.37 -3.25
N VAL A 108 7.04 -7.74 -3.86
CA VAL A 108 6.83 -7.79 -5.31
C VAL A 108 8.01 -7.16 -6.05
N LEU A 109 8.55 -6.05 -5.55
CA LEU A 109 9.76 -5.45 -6.10
C LEU A 109 10.94 -6.42 -6.05
N THR A 110 11.15 -7.09 -4.91
CA THR A 110 12.21 -8.08 -4.73
C THR A 110 12.02 -9.29 -5.65
N GLU A 111 10.80 -9.73 -5.87
CA GLU A 111 10.50 -10.81 -6.82
C GLU A 111 10.84 -10.41 -8.27
N ARG A 112 10.69 -9.13 -8.64
CA ARG A 112 10.95 -8.62 -10.00
C ARG A 112 12.42 -8.32 -10.28
N ILE A 113 13.12 -7.72 -9.32
CA ILE A 113 14.49 -7.22 -9.53
C ILE A 113 15.53 -7.87 -8.61
N GLY A 114 15.16 -8.94 -7.91
CA GLY A 114 16.03 -9.67 -7.00
C GLY A 114 16.40 -8.91 -5.74
N ALA A 115 17.54 -9.24 -5.15
CA ALA A 115 18.02 -8.66 -3.87
C ALA A 115 18.17 -7.13 -3.89
N LEU A 116 18.22 -6.52 -5.08
CA LEU A 116 18.26 -5.08 -5.24
C LEU A 116 17.00 -4.41 -4.67
N GLY A 117 15.83 -5.05 -4.80
CA GLY A 117 14.56 -4.54 -4.29
C GLY A 117 14.59 -4.24 -2.79
N LYS A 118 15.29 -5.06 -2.01
CA LYS A 118 15.43 -4.86 -0.55
C LYS A 118 16.24 -3.61 -0.16
N LYS A 119 17.10 -3.11 -1.06
CA LYS A 119 17.90 -1.93 -0.78
C LYS A 119 17.08 -0.66 -0.62
N ILE A 120 15.84 -0.62 -1.15
CA ILE A 120 14.97 0.56 -1.02
C ILE A 120 14.59 0.84 0.44
N HIS A 121 14.64 -0.15 1.31
CA HIS A 121 14.34 0.02 2.74
C HIS A 121 15.55 0.45 3.58
N THR A 122 16.73 0.62 2.96
CA THR A 122 17.96 0.99 3.68
C THR A 122 17.80 2.33 4.40
N GLY A 123 18.07 2.35 5.71
CA GLY A 123 17.99 3.55 6.53
C GLY A 123 16.58 4.10 6.74
N ARG A 124 15.55 3.32 6.46
CA ARG A 124 14.14 3.71 6.57
C ARG A 124 13.45 2.91 7.67
N SER A 125 12.61 3.56 8.46
CA SER A 125 11.68 2.90 9.37
C SER A 125 10.30 2.79 8.72
N ARG A 126 9.54 1.74 9.08
CA ARG A 126 8.14 1.64 8.68
C ARG A 126 7.33 2.86 9.16
N ASN A 127 7.65 3.40 10.33
CA ASN A 127 6.94 4.55 10.89
C ASN A 127 7.07 5.82 10.05
N ASP A 128 8.27 6.14 9.56
CA ASP A 128 8.47 7.32 8.70
C ASP A 128 7.88 7.11 7.30
N GLN A 129 7.88 5.89 6.81
CA GLN A 129 7.25 5.48 5.56
C GLN A 129 5.75 5.73 5.61
N VAL A 130 5.05 5.11 6.55
CA VAL A 130 3.59 5.26 6.72
C VAL A 130 3.18 6.72 6.90
N CYS A 131 3.92 7.48 7.74
CA CYS A 131 3.62 8.90 7.95
C CYS A 131 3.79 9.73 6.67
N THR A 132 4.80 9.42 5.86
CA THR A 132 5.04 10.12 4.60
C THR A 132 3.94 9.83 3.60
N ASP A 133 3.59 8.56 3.43
CA ASP A 133 2.59 8.10 2.47
C ASP A 133 1.21 8.65 2.85
N PHE A 134 0.86 8.64 4.12
CA PHE A 134 -0.39 9.24 4.60
C PHE A 134 -0.45 10.77 4.34
N LYS A 135 0.67 11.48 4.53
CA LYS A 135 0.73 12.93 4.21
C LYS A 135 0.59 13.19 2.71
N LEU A 136 1.20 12.37 1.87
CA LEU A 136 1.04 12.46 0.41
C LEU A 136 -0.41 12.19 0.02
N TYR A 137 -1.01 11.13 0.54
CA TYR A 137 -2.42 10.80 0.34
C TYR A 137 -3.35 11.96 0.71
N MET A 138 -3.19 12.53 1.90
CA MET A 138 -4.00 13.68 2.33
C MET A 138 -3.86 14.88 1.38
N ARG A 139 -2.67 15.14 0.86
CA ARG A 139 -2.44 16.22 -0.12
C ARG A 139 -3.12 15.94 -1.46
N HIS A 140 -3.05 14.71 -1.95
CA HIS A 140 -3.72 14.30 -3.19
C HIS A 140 -5.23 14.41 -3.03
N ARG A 141 -5.79 13.86 -1.96
CA ARG A 141 -7.25 13.93 -1.69
C ARG A 141 -7.74 15.37 -1.52
N ALA A 142 -7.00 16.22 -0.81
CA ALA A 142 -7.34 17.65 -0.68
C ALA A 142 -7.36 18.36 -2.05
N THR A 143 -6.44 18.03 -2.95
CA THR A 143 -6.41 18.59 -4.30
C THR A 143 -7.61 18.12 -5.13
N GLU A 144 -7.99 16.85 -5.03
CA GLU A 144 -9.17 16.30 -5.71
C GLU A 144 -10.47 16.95 -5.19
N ILE A 145 -10.62 17.07 -3.86
CA ILE A 145 -11.79 17.73 -3.24
C ILE A 145 -11.91 19.18 -3.75
N ARG A 146 -10.79 19.91 -3.76
CA ARG A 146 -10.77 21.28 -4.30
C ARG A 146 -11.24 21.35 -5.75
N ALA A 147 -10.80 20.42 -6.59
CA ALA A 147 -11.24 20.36 -7.99
C ALA A 147 -12.76 20.12 -8.11
N LEU A 148 -13.30 19.23 -7.28
CA LEU A 148 -14.74 18.95 -7.22
C LEU A 148 -15.54 20.16 -6.72
N GLU A 149 -15.03 20.90 -5.72
CA GLU A 149 -15.64 22.13 -5.23
C GLU A 149 -15.72 23.20 -6.32
N VAL A 150 -14.62 23.39 -7.07
CA VAL A 150 -14.61 24.35 -8.20
C VAL A 150 -15.63 23.94 -9.25
N SER A 151 -15.70 22.67 -9.63
CA SER A 151 -16.68 22.17 -10.60
C SER A 151 -18.12 22.37 -10.13
N LEU A 152 -18.39 22.16 -8.85
CA LEU A 152 -19.70 22.44 -8.25
C LEU A 152 -20.04 23.94 -8.33
N MET A 153 -19.09 24.82 -7.98
CA MET A 153 -19.27 26.27 -8.06
C MET A 153 -19.57 26.74 -9.49
N GLU A 154 -18.86 26.22 -10.49
CA GLU A 154 -19.11 26.50 -11.90
C GLU A 154 -20.51 26.06 -12.31
N THR A 155 -20.94 24.86 -11.91
CA THR A 155 -22.27 24.35 -12.20
C THR A 155 -23.36 25.25 -11.60
N VAL A 156 -23.23 25.66 -10.33
CA VAL A 156 -24.16 26.55 -9.67
C VAL A 156 -24.20 27.93 -10.33
N LEU A 157 -23.04 28.45 -10.73
CA LEU A 157 -22.95 29.73 -11.46
C LEU A 157 -23.66 29.68 -12.82
N ASP A 158 -23.51 28.60 -13.55
CA ASP A 158 -24.18 28.41 -14.83
C ASP A 158 -25.70 28.29 -14.68
N LEU A 159 -26.16 27.62 -13.64
CA LEU A 159 -27.59 27.59 -13.29
C LEU A 159 -28.11 28.99 -12.92
N ALA A 160 -27.36 29.76 -12.14
CA ALA A 160 -27.69 31.12 -11.79
C ALA A 160 -27.81 32.02 -13.02
N LYS A 161 -26.86 31.93 -13.95
CA LYS A 161 -26.92 32.65 -15.24
C LYS A 161 -28.14 32.25 -16.06
N LYS A 162 -28.39 30.92 -16.18
CA LYS A 162 -29.52 30.38 -16.95
C LYS A 162 -30.87 30.84 -16.45
N TYR A 163 -31.03 30.96 -15.13
CA TYR A 163 -32.30 31.33 -14.50
C TYR A 163 -32.35 32.78 -14.05
N PHE A 164 -31.34 33.59 -14.36
CA PHE A 164 -31.32 34.99 -14.00
C PHE A 164 -32.55 35.74 -14.51
N GLY A 165 -33.19 36.50 -13.64
CA GLY A 165 -34.40 37.27 -13.95
C GLY A 165 -35.71 36.44 -14.05
N LYS A 166 -35.67 35.13 -13.85
CA LYS A 166 -36.89 34.32 -13.78
C LYS A 166 -37.48 34.36 -12.38
N MET A 167 -38.77 34.70 -12.31
CA MET A 167 -39.50 34.67 -11.03
C MET A 167 -39.94 33.25 -10.72
N MET A 168 -39.84 32.88 -9.42
CA MET A 168 -40.37 31.64 -8.90
C MET A 168 -41.15 31.90 -7.61
N PRO A 169 -42.19 31.13 -7.29
CA PRO A 169 -42.87 31.28 -6.04
C PRO A 169 -41.97 30.87 -4.87
N GLY A 170 -41.94 31.68 -3.81
CA GLY A 170 -41.29 31.38 -2.55
C GLY A 170 -42.33 31.04 -1.51
N TYR A 171 -42.09 29.95 -0.78
CA TYR A 171 -42.99 29.50 0.29
C TYR A 171 -42.25 29.53 1.62
N THR A 172 -42.99 29.96 2.68
CA THR A 172 -42.57 29.80 4.06
C THR A 172 -43.60 28.90 4.74
N HIS A 173 -43.13 27.82 5.35
CA HIS A 173 -44.02 26.82 5.98
C HIS A 173 -45.12 26.26 5.05
N LEU A 174 -44.77 26.02 3.78
CA LEU A 174 -45.70 25.57 2.71
C LEU A 174 -46.80 26.55 2.34
N GLN A 175 -46.63 27.81 2.67
CA GLN A 175 -47.59 28.90 2.35
C GLN A 175 -46.89 30.02 1.62
#